data_0e5ec9e7ccaae4a20a1d2911e22f2352
#
_entry.id   0e5ec9e7ccaae4a20a1d2911e22f2352
#
_cell.length_a   1.000
_cell.length_b   1.000
_cell.length_c   1.000
_cell.angle_alpha   90.00
_cell.angle_beta   90.00
_cell.angle_gamma   90.00
#
_symmetry.space_group_name_H-M   'P 1'
#
loop_
_entity.id
_entity.type
_entity.pdbx_description
1 polymer ?
#
loop_
_entity_poly.entity_id
_entity_poly.type
_entity_poly.pdbx_seq_one_letter_code
_entity_poly.pdbx_strand_id
1 'polypeptide(L)'
;MKHILIQLTLLIFFSFYSFAQTRTIQAESSVVTNHYVTVNGNRIPYSATAGTLPVWSDDDRAVATLFYTYYKRSDVKDIDRRPLFISFNGGPGAASIWMHMGYTSPRTLNIDDEGNPVQPYGIKENPYSIIDVADIVYVNPVNVGLSRILDKDYDRSNFFGVNSDIKYLAQWIEDFINKYNRWTSPKYLIGESYGTTRCSGLALELQNRLHTTYLNGVILVSPTGLGIKRDGPVSAALSLPYYSVTAWYHKQLDEDLQSKTLENLIYEVEDFTINKFLPAIALGNSISESKKNEIAEAAGRYSGLSARDYLDNNLNVSESYYWKKLLYDQGLTIGRLDSRYRGVDKSDAGTSYDYDPAMAAWDHSFTPAMQYYLKNELKYETNMNYNVWGNVRPWDRDNDRTGENLRQAMAKNPYLHVFIQSGYYDGATDYFNAKYTMWHLDPSGKMKDRLSFKGYESGHMMYLRREDLKNSNDDIRNFILKTTPKGAAKY
;
A
#
# COMPACT_ATOMS: atom_id res chain seq x y z
N MET A 1 77.96 24.61 47.48
CA MET A 1 76.82 23.72 47.65
C MET A 1 75.66 24.28 46.81
N LYS A 2 75.39 23.67 45.66
CA LYS A 2 74.31 24.09 44.74
C LYS A 2 73.13 23.16 44.95
N HIS A 3 71.98 23.67 45.38
CA HIS A 3 70.71 22.95 45.43
C HIS A 3 70.08 22.91 44.05
N ILE A 4 69.95 21.73 43.50
CA ILE A 4 69.17 21.48 42.25
C ILE A 4 67.73 21.19 42.70
N LEU A 5 66.81 22.09 42.33
CA LEU A 5 65.37 21.90 42.46
C LEU A 5 64.84 21.12 41.25
N ILE A 6 64.45 19.89 41.49
CA ILE A 6 63.76 19.09 40.42
C ILE A 6 62.26 19.40 40.49
N GLN A 7 61.76 20.14 39.49
CA GLN A 7 60.32 20.30 39.29
C GLN A 7 59.76 19.07 38.54
N LEU A 8 58.95 18.29 39.26
CA LEU A 8 58.22 17.17 38.69
C LEU A 8 56.93 17.70 38.06
N THR A 9 56.89 17.84 36.74
CA THR A 9 55.66 18.24 36.02
C THR A 9 54.80 16.99 35.81
N LEU A 10 53.71 16.91 36.54
CA LEU A 10 52.69 15.85 36.41
C LEU A 10 51.85 16.13 35.19
N LEU A 11 52.09 15.45 34.06
CA LEU A 11 51.23 15.48 32.85
C LEU A 11 50.01 14.59 33.13
N ILE A 12 48.87 15.21 33.47
CA ILE A 12 47.58 14.52 33.54
C ILE A 12 47.07 14.34 32.12
N PHE A 13 47.19 13.14 31.59
CA PHE A 13 46.51 12.75 30.35
C PHE A 13 45.02 12.59 30.60
N PHE A 14 44.19 13.59 30.29
CA PHE A 14 42.76 13.42 30.17
C PHE A 14 42.52 12.62 28.89
N SER A 15 42.31 11.33 28.99
CA SER A 15 41.76 10.50 27.93
C SER A 15 40.30 10.91 27.73
N PHE A 16 40.04 11.75 26.73
CA PHE A 16 38.67 11.97 26.26
C PHE A 16 38.18 10.68 25.58
N TYR A 17 37.48 9.86 26.36
CA TYR A 17 36.67 8.81 25.76
C TYR A 17 35.54 9.50 24.97
N SER A 18 35.74 9.68 23.69
CA SER A 18 34.66 10.05 22.79
C SER A 18 33.72 8.85 22.68
N PHE A 19 32.70 8.80 23.53
CA PHE A 19 31.60 7.86 23.32
C PHE A 19 30.91 8.22 22.02
N ALA A 20 31.01 7.37 21.01
CA ALA A 20 30.24 7.52 19.81
C ALA A 20 28.74 7.56 20.18
N GLN A 21 28.12 8.71 19.96
CA GLN A 21 26.72 8.87 20.28
C GLN A 21 25.89 8.00 19.32
N THR A 22 25.28 6.93 19.82
CA THR A 22 24.35 6.10 19.05
C THR A 22 22.95 6.68 19.12
N ARG A 23 22.28 6.75 17.98
CA ARG A 23 20.86 7.09 17.95
C ARG A 23 20.06 5.94 18.56
N THR A 24 19.18 6.27 19.50
CA THR A 24 18.33 5.29 20.18
C THR A 24 16.87 5.70 20.08
N ILE A 25 15.98 4.69 20.15
CA ILE A 25 14.54 4.88 20.23
C ILE A 25 14.04 4.10 21.46
N GLN A 26 13.06 4.67 22.16
CA GLN A 26 12.43 3.98 23.30
C GLN A 26 11.54 2.85 22.78
N ALA A 27 11.54 1.73 23.50
CA ALA A 27 10.70 0.58 23.17
C ALA A 27 9.22 0.98 23.19
N GLU A 28 8.82 1.77 24.19
CA GLU A 28 7.48 2.32 24.30
C GLU A 28 7.54 3.82 24.59
N SER A 29 6.79 4.60 23.83
CA SER A 29 6.66 6.05 24.01
C SER A 29 5.35 6.55 23.40
N SER A 30 4.85 7.70 23.84
CA SER A 30 3.73 8.35 23.18
C SER A 30 3.70 9.86 23.47
N VAL A 31 3.33 10.62 22.44
CA VAL A 31 3.01 12.04 22.52
C VAL A 31 1.60 12.21 21.97
N VAL A 32 0.73 12.89 22.71
CA VAL A 32 -0.66 13.14 22.33
C VAL A 32 -0.85 14.63 22.06
N THR A 33 -1.41 14.93 20.91
CA THR A 33 -1.79 16.31 20.51
C THR A 33 -3.26 16.37 20.11
N ASN A 34 -3.90 17.54 20.29
CA ASN A 34 -5.31 17.71 19.98
C ASN A 34 -5.47 18.65 18.78
N HIS A 35 -6.36 18.29 17.88
CA HIS A 35 -6.54 18.96 16.61
C HIS A 35 -8.02 19.02 16.20
N TYR A 36 -8.25 19.70 15.08
CA TYR A 36 -9.53 19.72 14.38
C TYR A 36 -9.28 19.46 12.88
N VAL A 37 -10.28 18.91 12.22
CA VAL A 37 -10.36 18.79 10.76
C VAL A 37 -11.79 19.02 10.31
N THR A 38 -11.96 19.66 9.17
CA THR A 38 -13.27 19.82 8.55
C THR A 38 -13.50 18.73 7.54
N VAL A 39 -14.42 17.79 7.81
CA VAL A 39 -14.79 16.69 6.92
C VAL A 39 -16.24 16.85 6.51
N ASN A 40 -16.49 16.85 5.20
CA ASN A 40 -17.84 17.03 4.65
C ASN A 40 -18.60 18.23 5.28
N GLY A 41 -17.88 19.35 5.50
CA GLY A 41 -18.42 20.57 6.11
C GLY A 41 -18.57 20.57 7.64
N ASN A 42 -18.29 19.44 8.31
CA ASN A 42 -18.39 19.32 9.77
C ASN A 42 -17.00 19.42 10.42
N ARG A 43 -16.86 20.30 11.41
CA ARG A 43 -15.62 20.42 12.19
C ARG A 43 -15.56 19.31 13.24
N ILE A 44 -14.56 18.43 13.11
CA ILE A 44 -14.39 17.24 13.94
C ILE A 44 -13.17 17.39 14.83
N PRO A 45 -13.31 17.34 16.17
CA PRO A 45 -12.19 17.30 17.10
C PRO A 45 -11.58 15.90 17.14
N TYR A 46 -10.24 15.82 17.15
CA TYR A 46 -9.53 14.55 17.28
C TYR A 46 -8.23 14.70 18.08
N SER A 47 -7.82 13.62 18.71
CA SER A 47 -6.48 13.46 19.23
C SER A 47 -5.61 12.67 18.26
N ALA A 48 -4.34 13.08 18.12
CA ALA A 48 -3.33 12.35 17.40
C ALA A 48 -2.27 11.88 18.40
N THR A 49 -2.04 10.56 18.45
CA THR A 49 -0.97 9.95 19.27
C THR A 49 0.13 9.46 18.35
N ALA A 50 1.31 10.06 18.44
CA ALA A 50 2.52 9.56 17.80
C ALA A 50 3.38 8.84 18.85
N GLY A 51 3.79 7.60 18.58
CA GLY A 51 4.51 6.83 19.60
C GLY A 51 5.08 5.52 19.09
N THR A 52 5.68 4.79 20.00
CA THR A 52 6.24 3.45 19.79
C THR A 52 5.56 2.44 20.69
N LEU A 53 5.47 1.20 20.21
CA LEU A 53 4.98 0.06 20.99
C LEU A 53 5.86 -1.16 20.67
N PRO A 54 6.34 -1.91 21.67
CA PRO A 54 7.29 -2.99 21.46
C PRO A 54 6.68 -4.19 20.73
N VAL A 55 7.57 -4.98 20.13
CA VAL A 55 7.34 -6.37 19.72
C VAL A 55 8.13 -7.23 20.68
N TRP A 56 7.49 -8.24 21.24
CA TRP A 56 8.03 -9.12 22.23
C TRP A 56 8.50 -10.44 21.62
N SER A 57 9.61 -10.98 22.13
CA SER A 57 10.01 -12.37 21.89
C SER A 57 9.19 -13.33 22.75
N ASP A 58 9.31 -14.62 22.48
CA ASP A 58 8.60 -15.66 23.24
C ASP A 58 9.03 -15.73 24.74
N ASP A 59 10.15 -15.08 25.12
CA ASP A 59 10.66 -14.93 26.49
C ASP A 59 10.45 -13.51 27.07
N ASP A 60 9.45 -12.79 26.57
CA ASP A 60 8.99 -11.47 27.04
C ASP A 60 10.07 -10.36 26.98
N ARG A 61 11.05 -10.45 26.06
CA ARG A 61 12.00 -9.38 25.79
C ARG A 61 11.52 -8.49 24.64
N ALA A 62 11.65 -7.17 24.77
CA ALA A 62 11.39 -6.24 23.69
C ALA A 62 12.47 -6.35 22.61
N VAL A 63 12.19 -7.04 21.50
CA VAL A 63 13.14 -7.32 20.40
C VAL A 63 13.09 -6.29 19.29
N ALA A 64 11.96 -5.62 19.14
CA ALA A 64 11.79 -4.50 18.21
C ALA A 64 10.76 -3.50 18.76
N THR A 65 10.66 -2.34 18.14
CA THR A 65 9.58 -1.40 18.43
C THR A 65 9.01 -0.86 17.14
N LEU A 66 7.67 -0.78 17.08
CA LEU A 66 6.96 -0.20 15.94
C LEU A 66 6.49 1.20 16.26
N PHE A 67 6.82 2.13 15.37
CA PHE A 67 6.28 3.48 15.39
C PHE A 67 4.89 3.48 14.77
N TYR A 68 3.96 4.19 15.41
CA TYR A 68 2.61 4.36 14.93
C TYR A 68 2.12 5.80 15.10
N THR A 69 1.13 6.17 14.29
CA THR A 69 0.33 7.38 14.49
C THR A 69 -1.14 6.98 14.58
N TYR A 70 -1.76 7.27 15.71
CA TYR A 70 -3.16 6.90 16.00
C TYR A 70 -4.03 8.14 16.09
N TYR A 71 -5.05 8.21 15.26
CA TYR A 71 -6.07 9.27 15.23
C TYR A 71 -7.35 8.76 15.86
N LYS A 72 -7.81 9.46 16.88
CA LYS A 72 -9.04 9.15 17.61
C LYS A 72 -9.93 10.38 17.66
N ARG A 73 -11.17 10.25 17.21
CA ARG A 73 -12.18 11.30 17.36
C ARG A 73 -12.49 11.54 18.85
N SER A 74 -12.40 12.81 19.31
CA SER A 74 -12.39 13.13 20.74
C SER A 74 -13.78 13.32 21.35
N ASP A 75 -14.80 13.63 20.55
CA ASP A 75 -16.19 13.89 21.00
C ASP A 75 -17.07 12.63 21.01
N VAL A 76 -16.51 11.45 20.66
CA VAL A 76 -17.22 10.17 20.71
C VAL A 76 -16.92 9.47 22.02
N LYS A 77 -17.98 9.16 22.79
CA LYS A 77 -17.87 8.45 24.07
C LYS A 77 -18.00 6.93 23.92
N ASP A 78 -18.85 6.47 22.99
CA ASP A 78 -19.13 5.05 22.74
C ASP A 78 -18.10 4.47 21.76
N ILE A 79 -16.97 4.03 22.30
CA ILE A 79 -15.88 3.42 21.52
C ILE A 79 -16.23 2.00 21.06
N ASP A 80 -17.20 1.34 21.68
CA ASP A 80 -17.60 -0.03 21.35
C ASP A 80 -18.27 -0.11 19.97
N ARG A 81 -18.85 0.99 19.54
CA ARG A 81 -19.46 1.13 18.21
C ARG A 81 -18.60 1.90 17.21
N ARG A 82 -17.46 2.39 17.66
CA ARG A 82 -16.55 3.17 16.84
C ARG A 82 -15.55 2.26 16.12
N PRO A 83 -15.59 2.15 14.77
CA PRO A 83 -14.65 1.35 14.01
C PRO A 83 -13.19 1.76 14.28
N LEU A 84 -12.30 0.76 14.33
CA LEU A 84 -10.85 0.92 14.38
C LEU A 84 -10.24 0.39 13.08
N PHE A 85 -9.57 1.26 12.34
CA PHE A 85 -8.77 0.91 11.17
C PHE A 85 -7.30 0.77 11.52
N ILE A 86 -6.66 -0.28 11.01
CA ILE A 86 -5.23 -0.50 11.10
C ILE A 86 -4.69 -0.48 9.68
N SER A 87 -3.79 0.47 9.38
CA SER A 87 -3.36 0.82 8.03
C SER A 87 -1.89 0.53 7.79
N PHE A 88 -1.59 -0.05 6.62
CA PHE A 88 -0.24 -0.39 6.17
C PHE A 88 0.00 0.04 4.72
N ASN A 89 1.19 0.58 4.42
CA ASN A 89 1.73 0.55 3.07
C ASN A 89 2.47 -0.78 2.80
N GLY A 90 3.01 -0.91 1.60
CA GLY A 90 3.60 -2.13 1.08
C GLY A 90 5.12 -2.15 1.02
N GLY A 91 5.63 -2.43 -0.13
CA GLY A 91 7.04 -2.53 -0.46
C GLY A 91 7.58 -3.96 -0.63
N PRO A 92 7.87 -4.74 0.42
CA PRO A 92 7.47 -4.72 1.84
C PRO A 92 8.19 -3.72 2.75
N GLY A 93 9.27 -3.13 2.32
CA GLY A 93 10.11 -2.22 3.12
C GLY A 93 9.68 -0.76 3.09
N ALA A 94 8.43 -0.43 2.75
CA ALA A 94 7.93 0.93 2.74
C ALA A 94 7.26 1.31 4.08
N ALA A 95 7.51 2.53 4.53
CA ALA A 95 6.78 3.13 5.65
C ALA A 95 5.32 3.42 5.25
N SER A 96 4.41 3.48 6.22
CA SER A 96 2.99 3.77 5.95
C SER A 96 2.73 5.25 5.61
N ILE A 97 3.67 5.89 4.94
CA ILE A 97 3.67 7.34 4.68
C ILE A 97 2.65 7.76 3.63
N TRP A 98 2.48 6.96 2.55
CA TRP A 98 1.56 7.30 1.46
C TRP A 98 0.11 7.15 1.89
N MET A 99 -0.26 6.03 2.50
CA MET A 99 -1.59 5.83 3.09
C MET A 99 -1.89 6.88 4.16
N HIS A 100 -0.86 7.27 4.94
CA HIS A 100 -0.99 8.24 6.02
C HIS A 100 -1.17 9.67 5.49
N MET A 101 -0.26 10.13 4.61
CA MET A 101 -0.24 11.53 4.16
C MET A 101 -1.01 11.78 2.86
N GLY A 102 -1.53 10.73 2.23
CA GLY A 102 -2.24 10.84 0.95
C GLY A 102 -3.70 10.43 1.01
N TYR A 103 -4.12 9.55 1.93
CA TYR A 103 -5.39 8.87 1.80
C TYR A 103 -6.41 9.19 2.91
N THR A 104 -6.41 8.41 3.98
CA THR A 104 -7.54 8.36 4.93
C THR A 104 -7.37 9.25 6.15
N SER A 105 -6.16 9.79 6.41
CA SER A 105 -5.86 10.57 7.60
C SER A 105 -6.47 11.98 7.59
N PRO A 106 -6.55 12.65 8.75
CA PRO A 106 -7.04 14.04 8.83
C PRO A 106 -6.15 15.07 8.12
N ARG A 107 -4.90 14.73 7.80
CA ARG A 107 -3.97 15.61 7.10
C ARG A 107 -3.52 14.97 5.79
N THR A 108 -3.33 15.75 4.76
CA THR A 108 -2.89 15.29 3.44
C THR A 108 -1.85 16.23 2.85
N LEU A 109 -1.11 15.76 1.85
CA LEU A 109 -0.20 16.59 1.08
C LEU A 109 -0.92 17.75 0.39
N ASN A 110 -0.22 18.85 0.22
CA ASN A 110 -0.65 19.93 -0.68
C ASN A 110 -0.28 19.56 -2.12
N ILE A 111 -1.21 18.92 -2.81
CA ILE A 111 -1.13 18.51 -4.21
C ILE A 111 -2.27 19.14 -5.00
N ASP A 112 -2.12 19.24 -6.33
CA ASP A 112 -3.19 19.68 -7.22
C ASP A 112 -4.30 18.61 -7.38
N ASP A 113 -5.30 18.91 -8.19
CA ASP A 113 -6.46 18.02 -8.35
C ASP A 113 -6.12 16.72 -9.11
N GLU A 114 -5.04 16.70 -9.89
CA GLU A 114 -4.56 15.52 -10.64
C GLU A 114 -3.48 14.73 -9.89
N GLY A 115 -3.04 15.20 -8.71
CA GLY A 115 -2.09 14.51 -7.85
C GLY A 115 -0.65 14.99 -7.97
N ASN A 116 -0.37 16.08 -8.70
CA ASN A 116 0.98 16.60 -8.79
C ASN A 116 1.33 17.45 -7.57
N PRO A 117 2.52 17.28 -6.99
CA PRO A 117 2.99 18.10 -5.88
C PRO A 117 3.12 19.57 -6.26
N VAL A 118 2.61 20.45 -5.41
CA VAL A 118 2.66 21.91 -5.58
C VAL A 118 3.74 22.51 -4.68
N GLN A 119 4.65 23.29 -5.25
CA GLN A 119 5.67 23.98 -4.47
C GLN A 119 5.16 25.35 -3.94
N PRO A 120 5.57 25.75 -2.72
CA PRO A 120 6.35 24.97 -1.75
C PRO A 120 5.57 23.76 -1.20
N TYR A 121 6.26 22.63 -1.03
CA TYR A 121 5.61 21.42 -0.49
C TYR A 121 5.07 21.67 0.91
N GLY A 122 3.91 21.10 1.19
CA GLY A 122 3.25 21.30 2.46
C GLY A 122 2.15 20.28 2.71
N ILE A 123 1.45 20.49 3.80
CA ILE A 123 0.30 19.69 4.22
C ILE A 123 -0.92 20.58 4.42
N LYS A 124 -2.10 19.99 4.25
CA LYS A 124 -3.40 20.66 4.46
C LYS A 124 -4.38 19.73 5.16
N GLU A 125 -5.51 20.24 5.59
CA GLU A 125 -6.62 19.41 6.04
C GLU A 125 -7.08 18.47 4.91
N ASN A 126 -7.43 17.23 5.28
CA ASN A 126 -8.08 16.30 4.37
C ASN A 126 -9.60 16.36 4.55
N PRO A 127 -10.34 17.04 3.67
CA PRO A 127 -11.78 17.18 3.80
C PRO A 127 -12.55 15.88 3.55
N TYR A 128 -11.86 14.84 3.12
CA TYR A 128 -12.41 13.53 2.81
C TYR A 128 -11.96 12.44 3.78
N SER A 129 -11.16 12.79 4.82
CA SER A 129 -10.72 11.84 5.85
C SER A 129 -11.87 11.01 6.41
N ILE A 130 -11.64 9.74 6.70
CA ILE A 130 -12.63 8.85 7.33
C ILE A 130 -12.72 9.02 8.86
N ILE A 131 -12.05 10.02 9.44
CA ILE A 131 -12.09 10.30 10.89
C ILE A 131 -13.52 10.63 11.38
N ASP A 132 -14.42 11.00 10.50
CA ASP A 132 -15.84 11.19 10.80
C ASP A 132 -16.52 9.88 11.21
N VAL A 133 -16.13 8.74 10.63
CA VAL A 133 -16.78 7.43 10.83
C VAL A 133 -15.92 6.40 11.55
N ALA A 134 -14.59 6.56 11.58
CA ALA A 134 -13.66 5.59 12.15
C ALA A 134 -12.45 6.26 12.83
N ASP A 135 -11.84 5.57 13.79
CA ASP A 135 -10.49 5.87 14.29
C ASP A 135 -9.48 5.08 13.46
N ILE A 136 -8.25 5.63 13.30
CA ILE A 136 -7.27 5.05 12.38
C ILE A 136 -5.89 5.03 13.02
N VAL A 137 -5.19 3.90 12.91
CA VAL A 137 -3.77 3.79 13.25
C VAL A 137 -2.95 3.43 12.01
N TYR A 138 -1.91 4.21 11.72
CA TYR A 138 -0.89 3.95 10.71
C TYR A 138 0.32 3.33 11.38
N VAL A 139 0.68 2.13 10.95
CA VAL A 139 1.76 1.34 11.57
C VAL A 139 2.93 1.25 10.60
N ASN A 140 4.11 1.57 11.08
CA ASN A 140 5.35 1.31 10.34
C ASN A 140 5.91 -0.06 10.77
N PRO A 141 6.00 -1.04 9.88
CA PRO A 141 6.64 -2.33 10.17
C PRO A 141 8.11 -2.19 10.61
N VAL A 142 8.71 -3.28 11.09
CA VAL A 142 10.10 -3.26 11.57
C VAL A 142 11.07 -2.69 10.53
N ASN A 143 11.98 -1.83 10.97
CA ASN A 143 13.00 -1.11 10.21
C ASN A 143 12.51 -0.05 9.22
N VAL A 144 11.21 0.20 9.11
CA VAL A 144 10.69 1.30 8.29
C VAL A 144 10.15 2.44 9.15
N GLY A 145 10.02 3.64 8.57
CA GLY A 145 9.68 4.83 9.33
C GLY A 145 10.64 5.06 10.50
N LEU A 146 10.08 5.21 11.69
CA LEU A 146 10.86 5.29 12.93
C LEU A 146 10.98 3.94 13.67
N SER A 147 10.37 2.87 13.15
CA SER A 147 10.45 1.52 13.75
C SER A 147 11.85 0.93 13.67
N ARG A 148 12.30 0.25 14.73
CA ARG A 148 13.65 -0.31 14.80
C ARG A 148 13.67 -1.67 15.50
N ILE A 149 14.63 -2.51 15.11
CA ILE A 149 15.09 -3.65 15.91
C ILE A 149 15.81 -3.08 17.14
N LEU A 150 15.47 -3.55 18.31
CA LEU A 150 16.08 -3.16 19.60
C LEU A 150 17.18 -4.13 20.00
N ASP A 151 16.93 -5.43 19.88
CA ASP A 151 17.90 -6.49 20.14
C ASP A 151 18.61 -6.86 18.83
N LYS A 152 19.88 -6.46 18.71
CA LYS A 152 20.70 -6.68 17.51
C LYS A 152 21.08 -8.15 17.29
N ASP A 153 21.02 -8.94 18.35
CA ASP A 153 21.36 -10.36 18.33
C ASP A 153 20.14 -11.23 18.03
N TYR A 154 18.94 -10.62 18.00
CA TYR A 154 17.72 -11.34 17.63
C TYR A 154 17.69 -11.60 16.11
N ASP A 155 17.38 -12.84 15.73
CA ASP A 155 17.43 -13.25 14.33
C ASP A 155 16.45 -12.44 13.46
N ARG A 156 16.99 -11.79 12.45
CA ARG A 156 16.25 -10.94 11.50
C ARG A 156 15.18 -11.72 10.71
N SER A 157 15.35 -13.03 10.53
CA SER A 157 14.36 -13.88 9.85
C SER A 157 13.02 -13.92 10.58
N ASN A 158 12.99 -13.61 11.89
CA ASN A 158 11.76 -13.46 12.65
C ASN A 158 10.93 -12.22 12.28
N PHE A 159 11.50 -11.30 11.47
CA PHE A 159 10.80 -10.10 11.03
C PHE A 159 10.59 -10.05 9.51
N PHE A 160 11.55 -10.57 8.73
CA PHE A 160 11.63 -10.31 7.29
C PHE A 160 11.27 -11.53 6.44
N GLY A 161 10.00 -11.65 6.18
CA GLY A 161 9.36 -12.68 5.38
C GLY A 161 7.85 -12.55 5.47
N VAL A 162 7.11 -13.16 4.55
CA VAL A 162 5.65 -13.05 4.53
C VAL A 162 5.04 -13.50 5.85
N ASN A 163 5.42 -14.70 6.32
CA ASN A 163 4.84 -15.28 7.53
C ASN A 163 5.37 -14.63 8.82
N SER A 164 6.65 -14.28 8.86
CA SER A 164 7.27 -13.58 9.99
C SER A 164 6.66 -12.20 10.20
N ASP A 165 6.49 -11.44 9.11
CA ASP A 165 5.86 -10.11 9.11
C ASP A 165 4.43 -10.17 9.67
N ILE A 166 3.64 -11.14 9.23
CA ILE A 166 2.28 -11.38 9.71
C ILE A 166 2.26 -11.74 11.20
N LYS A 167 3.16 -12.63 11.65
CA LYS A 167 3.21 -13.12 13.04
C LYS A 167 3.46 -11.99 14.03
N TYR A 168 4.52 -11.20 13.86
CA TYR A 168 4.82 -10.14 14.81
C TYR A 168 3.83 -8.97 14.73
N LEU A 169 3.30 -8.66 13.53
CA LEU A 169 2.26 -7.64 13.39
C LEU A 169 0.96 -8.05 14.07
N ALA A 170 0.58 -9.32 14.04
CA ALA A 170 -0.61 -9.80 14.75
C ALA A 170 -0.45 -9.64 16.27
N GLN A 171 0.73 -9.98 16.82
CA GLN A 171 1.04 -9.73 18.24
C GLN A 171 0.92 -8.23 18.56
N TRP A 172 1.58 -7.40 17.78
CA TRP A 172 1.55 -5.95 17.98
C TRP A 172 0.13 -5.38 17.93
N ILE A 173 -0.72 -5.88 17.04
CA ILE A 173 -2.13 -5.45 16.92
C ILE A 173 -2.90 -5.80 18.20
N GLU A 174 -2.71 -7.00 18.77
CA GLU A 174 -3.33 -7.38 20.04
C GLU A 174 -2.88 -6.47 21.18
N ASP A 175 -1.58 -6.18 21.28
CA ASP A 175 -1.03 -5.26 22.28
C ASP A 175 -1.59 -3.85 22.12
N PHE A 176 -1.74 -3.38 20.88
CA PHE A 176 -2.35 -2.08 20.57
C PHE A 176 -3.84 -2.04 20.97
N ILE A 177 -4.60 -3.08 20.65
CA ILE A 177 -6.02 -3.21 21.01
C ILE A 177 -6.17 -3.20 22.53
N ASN A 178 -5.30 -3.91 23.22
CA ASN A 178 -5.28 -3.97 24.70
C ASN A 178 -4.94 -2.61 25.30
N LYS A 179 -3.86 -1.98 24.84
CA LYS A 179 -3.40 -0.66 25.34
C LYS A 179 -4.48 0.42 25.22
N TYR A 180 -5.22 0.43 24.10
CA TYR A 180 -6.23 1.45 23.82
C TYR A 180 -7.66 1.01 24.16
N ASN A 181 -7.82 -0.16 24.80
CA ASN A 181 -9.13 -0.76 25.17
C ASN A 181 -10.09 -0.80 23.97
N ARG A 182 -9.65 -1.40 22.85
CA ARG A 182 -10.43 -1.48 21.61
C ARG A 182 -10.94 -2.89 21.31
N TRP A 183 -11.07 -3.76 22.33
CA TRP A 183 -11.52 -5.13 22.16
C TRP A 183 -12.94 -5.22 21.59
N THR A 184 -13.83 -4.35 22.01
CA THR A 184 -15.26 -4.32 21.63
C THR A 184 -15.51 -3.58 20.31
N SER A 185 -14.58 -2.75 19.85
CA SER A 185 -14.69 -1.97 18.61
C SER A 185 -14.78 -2.87 17.38
N PRO A 186 -15.61 -2.55 16.38
CA PRO A 186 -15.51 -3.13 15.03
C PRO A 186 -14.12 -2.87 14.44
N LYS A 187 -13.48 -3.90 13.88
CA LYS A 187 -12.07 -3.83 13.45
C LYS A 187 -11.93 -4.04 11.95
N TYR A 188 -11.09 -3.22 11.35
CA TYR A 188 -10.81 -3.22 9.93
C TYR A 188 -9.30 -3.17 9.67
N LEU A 189 -8.84 -3.90 8.67
CA LEU A 189 -7.51 -3.75 8.11
C LEU A 189 -7.62 -3.05 6.75
N ILE A 190 -6.69 -2.14 6.49
CA ILE A 190 -6.54 -1.52 5.17
C ILE A 190 -5.08 -1.52 4.79
N GLY A 191 -4.77 -2.03 3.61
CA GLY A 191 -3.40 -2.12 3.12
C GLY A 191 -3.29 -1.78 1.64
N GLU A 192 -2.16 -1.19 1.26
CA GLU A 192 -1.84 -0.87 -0.11
C GLU A 192 -0.67 -1.72 -0.60
N SER A 193 -0.74 -2.19 -1.86
CA SER A 193 0.35 -2.93 -2.49
C SER A 193 0.69 -4.20 -1.67
N TYR A 194 1.95 -4.40 -1.27
CA TYR A 194 2.33 -5.48 -0.35
C TYR A 194 1.59 -5.39 1.00
N GLY A 195 1.08 -4.25 1.42
CA GLY A 195 0.20 -4.10 2.58
C GLY A 195 -1.07 -4.96 2.48
N THR A 196 -1.52 -5.30 1.27
CA THR A 196 -2.65 -6.20 1.04
C THR A 196 -2.31 -7.65 1.37
N THR A 197 -1.08 -8.08 1.11
CA THR A 197 -0.51 -9.36 1.57
C THR A 197 -0.54 -9.42 3.10
N ARG A 198 -0.09 -8.35 3.79
CA ARG A 198 -0.18 -8.24 5.25
C ARG A 198 -1.61 -8.38 5.75
N CYS A 199 -2.53 -7.56 5.24
CA CYS A 199 -3.93 -7.57 5.67
C CYS A 199 -4.60 -8.93 5.45
N SER A 200 -4.30 -9.59 4.33
CA SER A 200 -4.85 -10.90 3.99
C SER A 200 -4.35 -12.01 4.94
N GLY A 201 -3.05 -12.01 5.25
CA GLY A 201 -2.47 -12.95 6.21
C GLY A 201 -2.92 -12.68 7.65
N LEU A 202 -2.92 -11.43 8.06
CA LEU A 202 -3.38 -10.99 9.39
C LEU A 202 -4.83 -11.36 9.66
N ALA A 203 -5.69 -11.39 8.62
CA ALA A 203 -7.10 -11.75 8.78
C ALA A 203 -7.28 -13.15 9.38
N LEU A 204 -6.44 -14.11 9.03
CA LEU A 204 -6.46 -15.46 9.60
C LEU A 204 -5.62 -15.56 10.88
N GLU A 205 -4.45 -14.96 10.90
CA GLU A 205 -3.52 -15.02 12.03
C GLU A 205 -4.18 -14.49 13.31
N LEU A 206 -4.87 -13.35 13.25
CA LEU A 206 -5.60 -12.76 14.37
C LEU A 206 -6.73 -13.66 14.90
N GLN A 207 -7.33 -14.48 14.04
CA GLN A 207 -8.35 -15.45 14.46
C GLN A 207 -7.75 -16.71 15.10
N ASN A 208 -6.50 -17.04 14.79
CA ASN A 208 -5.82 -18.23 15.27
C ASN A 208 -5.02 -18.02 16.54
N ARG A 209 -4.81 -16.77 16.95
CA ARG A 209 -4.10 -16.43 18.18
C ARG A 209 -4.90 -16.74 19.43
N LEU A 210 -4.23 -16.81 20.58
CA LEU A 210 -4.83 -17.12 21.87
C LEU A 210 -6.01 -16.19 22.22
N HIS A 211 -5.85 -14.88 21.92
CA HIS A 211 -6.89 -13.87 22.11
C HIS A 211 -7.64 -13.62 20.82
N THR A 212 -8.26 -14.63 20.28
CA THR A 212 -8.99 -14.60 19.00
C THR A 212 -9.63 -13.25 18.67
N THR A 213 -9.10 -12.58 17.66
CA THR A 213 -9.61 -11.27 17.20
C THR A 213 -10.28 -11.40 15.85
N TYR A 214 -11.57 -11.09 15.78
CA TYR A 214 -12.34 -11.07 14.54
C TYR A 214 -12.39 -9.69 13.91
N LEU A 215 -12.32 -9.67 12.58
CA LEU A 215 -12.43 -8.46 11.76
C LEU A 215 -13.83 -8.34 11.16
N ASN A 216 -14.28 -7.10 10.96
CA ASN A 216 -15.49 -6.78 10.22
C ASN A 216 -15.20 -6.55 8.73
N GLY A 217 -14.00 -6.06 8.40
CA GLY A 217 -13.63 -5.84 7.02
C GLY A 217 -12.12 -5.81 6.77
N VAL A 218 -11.77 -6.15 5.53
CA VAL A 218 -10.43 -5.99 4.97
C VAL A 218 -10.55 -5.20 3.68
N ILE A 219 -9.80 -4.09 3.57
CA ILE A 219 -9.74 -3.26 2.39
C ILE A 219 -8.37 -3.44 1.74
N LEU A 220 -8.38 -3.86 0.48
CA LEU A 220 -7.19 -4.16 -0.31
C LEU A 220 -7.04 -3.10 -1.40
N VAL A 221 -6.08 -2.18 -1.22
CA VAL A 221 -5.79 -1.08 -2.15
C VAL A 221 -4.68 -1.50 -3.08
N SER A 222 -4.92 -1.49 -4.39
CA SER A 222 -3.94 -1.91 -5.40
C SER A 222 -3.26 -3.25 -5.04
N PRO A 223 -4.03 -4.35 -4.93
CA PRO A 223 -3.58 -5.57 -4.28
C PRO A 223 -2.54 -6.34 -5.09
N THR A 224 -1.64 -7.00 -4.36
CA THR A 224 -0.77 -8.04 -4.89
C THR A 224 -1.57 -9.29 -5.30
N GLY A 225 -0.88 -10.30 -5.87
CA GLY A 225 -1.50 -11.57 -6.24
C GLY A 225 -1.89 -12.47 -5.07
N LEU A 226 -1.54 -12.15 -3.84
CA LEU A 226 -1.88 -12.89 -2.61
C LEU A 226 -1.51 -14.39 -2.68
N GLY A 227 -0.43 -14.74 -3.40
CA GLY A 227 -0.03 -16.11 -3.65
C GLY A 227 -0.93 -16.92 -4.61
N ILE A 228 -1.93 -16.28 -5.23
CA ILE A 228 -2.75 -16.90 -6.27
C ILE A 228 -1.95 -16.96 -7.57
N LYS A 229 -1.77 -18.16 -8.11
CA LYS A 229 -0.94 -18.40 -9.29
C LYS A 229 -1.54 -17.77 -10.55
N ARG A 230 -0.67 -17.13 -11.33
CA ARG A 230 -0.99 -16.46 -12.59
C ARG A 230 0.20 -16.58 -13.53
N ASP A 231 0.61 -17.79 -13.84
CA ASP A 231 1.81 -18.05 -14.63
C ASP A 231 1.51 -18.18 -16.13
N GLY A 232 2.51 -17.91 -16.95
CA GLY A 232 2.48 -18.13 -18.40
C GLY A 232 1.37 -17.36 -19.12
N PRO A 233 0.52 -18.03 -19.92
CA PRO A 233 -0.52 -17.40 -20.72
C PRO A 233 -1.51 -16.54 -19.91
N VAL A 234 -1.81 -16.92 -18.69
CA VAL A 234 -2.71 -16.16 -17.81
C VAL A 234 -2.10 -14.80 -17.48
N SER A 235 -0.84 -14.76 -17.03
CA SER A 235 -0.16 -13.50 -16.71
C SER A 235 -0.08 -12.58 -17.94
N ALA A 236 0.29 -13.15 -19.10
CA ALA A 236 0.41 -12.39 -20.34
C ALA A 236 -0.92 -11.77 -20.82
N ALA A 237 -2.04 -12.50 -20.61
CA ALA A 237 -3.35 -12.02 -21.03
C ALA A 237 -3.90 -10.92 -20.13
N LEU A 238 -3.73 -11.06 -18.82
CA LEU A 238 -4.38 -10.19 -17.83
C LEU A 238 -3.89 -8.73 -17.86
N SER A 239 -2.74 -8.43 -18.46
CA SER A 239 -2.23 -7.06 -18.59
C SER A 239 -2.90 -6.28 -19.74
N LEU A 240 -3.57 -6.94 -20.70
CA LEU A 240 -4.17 -6.27 -21.86
C LEU A 240 -5.24 -5.23 -21.49
N PRO A 241 -6.15 -5.46 -20.54
CA PRO A 241 -7.11 -4.44 -20.13
C PRO A 241 -6.44 -3.18 -19.54
N TYR A 242 -5.37 -3.34 -18.78
CA TYR A 242 -4.56 -2.20 -18.30
C TYR A 242 -3.92 -1.44 -19.47
N TYR A 243 -3.38 -2.14 -20.48
CA TYR A 243 -2.85 -1.49 -21.68
C TYR A 243 -3.93 -0.68 -22.42
N SER A 244 -5.11 -1.25 -22.52
CA SER A 244 -6.23 -0.60 -23.25
C SER A 244 -6.66 0.71 -22.58
N VAL A 245 -6.86 0.72 -21.27
CA VAL A 245 -7.26 1.95 -20.55
C VAL A 245 -6.15 3.00 -20.56
N THR A 246 -4.89 2.56 -20.51
CA THR A 246 -3.72 3.45 -20.62
C THR A 246 -3.62 4.07 -22.01
N ALA A 247 -3.77 3.28 -23.06
CA ALA A 247 -3.79 3.78 -24.44
C ALA A 247 -4.96 4.75 -24.67
N TRP A 248 -6.13 4.46 -24.13
CA TRP A 248 -7.30 5.36 -24.17
C TRP A 248 -6.99 6.71 -23.50
N TYR A 249 -6.37 6.72 -22.33
CA TYR A 249 -5.98 7.96 -21.64
C TYR A 249 -5.02 8.81 -22.50
N HIS A 250 -4.03 8.16 -23.11
CA HIS A 250 -3.02 8.84 -23.96
C HIS A 250 -3.49 9.08 -25.39
N LYS A 251 -4.73 8.74 -25.71
CA LYS A 251 -5.33 8.93 -27.05
C LYS A 251 -4.54 8.23 -28.17
N GLN A 252 -4.15 6.99 -27.88
CA GLN A 252 -3.40 6.13 -28.80
C GLN A 252 -4.25 5.03 -29.44
N LEU A 253 -5.57 5.02 -29.21
CA LEU A 253 -6.48 4.06 -29.80
C LEU A 253 -7.08 4.58 -31.13
N ASP A 254 -7.53 3.64 -31.98
CA ASP A 254 -8.33 3.96 -33.16
C ASP A 254 -9.62 4.70 -32.75
N GLU A 255 -10.18 5.52 -33.67
CA GLU A 255 -11.32 6.41 -33.43
C GLU A 255 -12.54 5.69 -32.83
N ASP A 256 -12.84 4.47 -33.30
CA ASP A 256 -13.97 3.67 -32.83
C ASP A 256 -13.84 3.20 -31.38
N LEU A 257 -12.63 2.94 -30.93
CA LEU A 257 -12.33 2.60 -29.53
C LEU A 257 -12.14 3.87 -28.68
N GLN A 258 -11.46 4.87 -29.22
CA GLN A 258 -11.18 6.12 -28.53
C GLN A 258 -12.44 6.92 -28.18
N SER A 259 -13.46 6.83 -29.00
CA SER A 259 -14.75 7.54 -28.80
C SER A 259 -15.65 6.89 -27.74
N LYS A 260 -15.32 5.68 -27.27
CA LYS A 260 -16.09 5.00 -26.21
C LYS A 260 -15.88 5.66 -24.86
N THR A 261 -16.88 5.53 -23.99
CA THR A 261 -16.67 5.79 -22.56
C THR A 261 -15.69 4.78 -21.98
N LEU A 262 -14.94 5.17 -20.96
CA LEU A 262 -13.98 4.27 -20.31
C LEU A 262 -14.63 2.96 -19.83
N GLU A 263 -15.83 3.04 -19.26
CA GLU A 263 -16.60 1.88 -18.80
C GLU A 263 -16.92 0.89 -19.91
N ASN A 264 -17.37 1.39 -21.08
CA ASN A 264 -17.68 0.54 -22.22
C ASN A 264 -16.43 -0.10 -22.83
N LEU A 265 -15.31 0.64 -22.87
CA LEU A 265 -14.03 0.08 -23.30
C LEU A 265 -13.54 -1.02 -22.36
N ILE A 266 -13.60 -0.79 -21.05
CA ILE A 266 -13.24 -1.77 -20.02
C ILE A 266 -14.04 -3.05 -20.21
N TYR A 267 -15.35 -2.96 -20.33
CA TYR A 267 -16.21 -4.12 -20.52
C TYR A 267 -15.81 -4.93 -21.77
N GLU A 268 -15.58 -4.26 -22.87
CA GLU A 268 -15.24 -4.90 -24.16
C GLU A 268 -13.87 -5.57 -24.15
N VAL A 269 -12.85 -4.88 -23.61
CA VAL A 269 -11.49 -5.45 -23.56
C VAL A 269 -11.37 -6.58 -22.55
N GLU A 270 -12.08 -6.53 -21.42
CA GLU A 270 -12.12 -7.63 -20.45
C GLU A 270 -12.76 -8.88 -21.09
N ASP A 271 -13.88 -8.70 -21.82
CA ASP A 271 -14.52 -9.82 -22.55
C ASP A 271 -13.59 -10.40 -23.61
N PHE A 272 -12.96 -9.55 -24.44
CA PHE A 272 -11.96 -9.99 -25.42
C PHE A 272 -10.80 -10.75 -24.76
N THR A 273 -10.30 -10.24 -23.64
CA THR A 273 -9.17 -10.83 -22.92
C THR A 273 -9.48 -12.25 -22.46
N ILE A 274 -10.62 -12.46 -21.82
CA ILE A 274 -10.99 -13.78 -21.27
C ILE A 274 -11.46 -14.75 -22.36
N ASN A 275 -12.26 -14.29 -23.32
CA ASN A 275 -12.94 -15.18 -24.24
C ASN A 275 -12.21 -15.41 -25.56
N LYS A 276 -11.22 -14.57 -25.91
CA LYS A 276 -10.48 -14.66 -27.17
C LYS A 276 -8.96 -14.65 -26.99
N PHE A 277 -8.42 -13.68 -26.26
CA PHE A 277 -6.97 -13.50 -26.14
C PHE A 277 -6.31 -14.59 -25.29
N LEU A 278 -6.78 -14.84 -24.10
CA LEU A 278 -6.27 -15.90 -23.23
C LEU A 278 -6.35 -17.31 -23.87
N PRO A 279 -7.46 -17.75 -24.47
CA PRO A 279 -7.52 -19.01 -25.17
C PRO A 279 -6.52 -19.12 -26.32
N ALA A 280 -6.31 -18.04 -27.08
CA ALA A 280 -5.35 -18.03 -28.17
C ALA A 280 -3.90 -18.17 -27.70
N ILE A 281 -3.50 -17.43 -26.66
CA ILE A 281 -2.14 -17.52 -26.09
C ILE A 281 -1.90 -18.91 -25.50
N ALA A 282 -2.92 -19.52 -24.89
CA ALA A 282 -2.81 -20.86 -24.29
C ALA A 282 -2.46 -21.96 -25.30
N LEU A 283 -2.71 -21.75 -26.60
CA LEU A 283 -2.33 -22.71 -27.66
C LEU A 283 -0.80 -22.73 -27.90
N GLY A 284 -0.06 -21.71 -27.50
CA GLY A 284 1.39 -21.64 -27.72
C GLY A 284 1.74 -21.79 -29.21
N ASN A 285 2.63 -22.74 -29.53
CA ASN A 285 3.02 -23.05 -30.92
C ASN A 285 1.97 -23.83 -31.74
N SER A 286 0.89 -24.25 -31.12
CA SER A 286 -0.23 -24.95 -31.80
C SER A 286 -1.24 -23.97 -32.43
N ILE A 287 -1.11 -22.64 -32.15
CA ILE A 287 -1.96 -21.65 -32.81
C ILE A 287 -1.64 -21.57 -34.32
N SER A 288 -2.67 -21.50 -35.17
CA SER A 288 -2.43 -21.31 -36.60
C SER A 288 -1.93 -19.89 -36.89
N GLU A 289 -1.11 -19.73 -37.92
CA GLU A 289 -0.59 -18.40 -38.32
C GLU A 289 -1.72 -17.38 -38.60
N SER A 290 -2.79 -17.81 -39.26
CA SER A 290 -3.97 -16.97 -39.50
C SER A 290 -4.58 -16.47 -38.19
N LYS A 291 -4.77 -17.38 -37.21
CA LYS A 291 -5.35 -17.02 -35.90
C LYS A 291 -4.40 -16.17 -35.09
N LYS A 292 -3.10 -16.43 -35.14
CA LYS A 292 -2.07 -15.64 -34.48
C LYS A 292 -2.08 -14.18 -34.97
N ASN A 293 -2.17 -13.99 -36.31
CA ASN A 293 -2.26 -12.65 -36.91
C ASN A 293 -3.55 -11.94 -36.51
N GLU A 294 -4.72 -12.61 -36.61
CA GLU A 294 -6.01 -12.03 -36.16
C GLU A 294 -5.97 -11.53 -34.71
N ILE A 295 -5.40 -12.33 -33.83
CA ILE A 295 -5.29 -11.99 -32.40
C ILE A 295 -4.28 -10.86 -32.16
N ALA A 296 -3.15 -10.86 -32.89
CA ALA A 296 -2.15 -9.79 -32.79
C ALA A 296 -2.73 -8.45 -33.26
N GLU A 297 -3.49 -8.44 -34.35
CA GLU A 297 -4.19 -7.24 -34.83
C GLU A 297 -5.19 -6.70 -33.81
N ALA A 298 -6.03 -7.59 -33.26
CA ALA A 298 -7.02 -7.18 -32.24
C ALA A 298 -6.36 -6.67 -30.95
N ALA A 299 -5.35 -7.37 -30.43
CA ALA A 299 -4.62 -6.96 -29.24
C ALA A 299 -3.85 -5.64 -29.45
N GLY A 300 -3.28 -5.45 -30.64
CA GLY A 300 -2.64 -4.19 -31.05
C GLY A 300 -3.63 -3.03 -31.00
N ARG A 301 -4.81 -3.19 -31.60
CA ARG A 301 -5.87 -2.16 -31.56
C ARG A 301 -6.29 -1.79 -30.13
N TYR A 302 -6.46 -2.77 -29.25
CA TYR A 302 -6.83 -2.49 -27.84
C TYR A 302 -5.70 -1.84 -27.05
N SER A 303 -4.44 -2.14 -27.33
CA SER A 303 -3.31 -1.64 -26.56
C SER A 303 -2.68 -0.35 -27.10
N GLY A 304 -3.07 0.11 -28.30
CA GLY A 304 -2.39 1.22 -28.98
C GLY A 304 -1.02 0.84 -29.54
N LEU A 305 -0.68 -0.44 -29.60
CA LEU A 305 0.53 -0.97 -30.22
C LEU A 305 0.23 -1.52 -31.61
N SER A 306 1.27 -1.83 -32.40
CA SER A 306 1.09 -2.50 -33.67
C SER A 306 0.88 -4.01 -33.51
N ALA A 307 0.24 -4.65 -34.49
CA ALA A 307 0.19 -6.12 -34.58
C ALA A 307 1.61 -6.74 -34.59
N ARG A 308 2.58 -6.03 -35.18
CA ARG A 308 3.98 -6.47 -35.24
C ARG A 308 4.59 -6.56 -33.85
N ASP A 309 4.29 -5.63 -32.94
CA ASP A 309 4.77 -5.67 -31.55
C ASP A 309 4.30 -6.96 -30.85
N TYR A 310 3.05 -7.39 -31.08
CA TYR A 310 2.52 -8.64 -30.54
C TYR A 310 3.14 -9.87 -31.19
N LEU A 311 3.33 -9.88 -32.51
CA LEU A 311 3.93 -11.01 -33.22
C LEU A 311 5.38 -11.23 -32.80
N ASP A 312 6.17 -10.16 -32.70
CA ASP A 312 7.58 -10.20 -32.28
C ASP A 312 7.76 -10.65 -30.84
N ASN A 313 6.77 -10.43 -29.99
CA ASN A 313 6.73 -10.86 -28.60
C ASN A 313 5.94 -12.16 -28.39
N ASN A 314 5.58 -12.90 -29.45
CA ASN A 314 4.79 -14.14 -29.39
C ASN A 314 3.47 -13.96 -28.61
N LEU A 315 2.77 -12.88 -28.83
CA LEU A 315 1.54 -12.42 -28.15
C LEU A 315 1.72 -12.08 -26.66
N ASN A 316 2.93 -12.13 -26.13
CA ASN A 316 3.25 -11.86 -24.73
C ASN A 316 4.04 -10.54 -24.62
N VAL A 317 3.38 -9.43 -24.76
CA VAL A 317 3.95 -8.09 -24.54
C VAL A 317 4.11 -7.86 -23.04
N SER A 318 5.35 -7.65 -22.58
CA SER A 318 5.60 -7.34 -21.16
C SER A 318 5.23 -5.90 -20.81
N GLU A 319 4.88 -5.65 -19.54
CA GLU A 319 4.56 -4.31 -19.05
C GLU A 319 5.74 -3.34 -19.27
N SER A 320 6.96 -3.77 -19.03
CA SER A 320 8.15 -2.92 -19.22
C SER A 320 8.38 -2.53 -20.68
N TYR A 321 8.10 -3.44 -21.62
CA TYR A 321 8.08 -3.11 -23.05
C TYR A 321 6.98 -2.09 -23.34
N TYR A 322 5.78 -2.32 -22.82
CA TYR A 322 4.62 -1.45 -23.04
C TYR A 322 4.86 -0.01 -22.54
N TRP A 323 5.44 0.15 -21.34
CA TRP A 323 5.71 1.49 -20.78
C TRP A 323 6.66 2.33 -21.63
N LYS A 324 7.59 1.69 -22.32
CA LYS A 324 8.50 2.39 -23.25
C LYS A 324 7.93 2.55 -24.65
N LYS A 325 7.07 1.65 -25.07
CA LYS A 325 6.62 1.58 -26.46
C LYS A 325 5.45 2.48 -26.79
N LEU A 326 4.49 2.64 -25.86
CA LEU A 326 3.23 3.34 -26.13
C LEU A 326 3.42 4.77 -26.68
N LEU A 327 4.33 5.54 -26.11
CA LEU A 327 4.62 6.92 -26.51
C LEU A 327 6.02 7.07 -27.16
N TYR A 328 6.52 6.00 -27.72
CA TYR A 328 7.87 5.96 -28.34
C TYR A 328 8.08 7.06 -29.38
N ASP A 329 7.11 7.28 -30.26
CA ASP A 329 7.19 8.29 -31.32
C ASP A 329 7.21 9.74 -30.79
N GLN A 330 6.87 9.92 -29.51
CA GLN A 330 6.93 11.21 -28.82
C GLN A 330 8.24 11.33 -27.97
N GLY A 331 9.10 10.32 -27.95
CA GLY A 331 10.29 10.26 -27.10
C GLY A 331 9.96 10.22 -25.60
N LEU A 332 8.84 9.59 -25.21
CA LEU A 332 8.35 9.57 -23.84
C LEU A 332 8.15 8.14 -23.32
N THR A 333 8.37 7.98 -22.02
CA THR A 333 8.10 6.77 -21.24
C THR A 333 6.97 7.06 -20.27
N ILE A 334 6.07 6.11 -20.05
CA ILE A 334 4.98 6.25 -19.06
C ILE A 334 5.33 5.62 -17.71
N GLY A 335 4.69 6.09 -16.65
CA GLY A 335 4.93 5.61 -15.29
C GLY A 335 4.39 4.20 -15.04
N ARG A 336 5.15 3.41 -14.27
CA ARG A 336 4.73 2.09 -13.81
C ARG A 336 3.65 2.18 -12.72
N LEU A 337 3.87 3.05 -11.73
CA LEU A 337 2.91 3.20 -10.62
C LEU A 337 1.66 3.99 -11.02
N ASP A 338 1.77 4.82 -12.03
CA ASP A 338 0.62 5.51 -12.63
C ASP A 338 0.97 5.87 -14.07
N SER A 339 0.38 5.17 -15.01
CA SER A 339 0.67 5.34 -16.43
C SER A 339 0.19 6.65 -17.04
N ARG A 340 -0.53 7.49 -16.30
CA ARG A 340 -0.86 8.87 -16.72
C ARG A 340 0.38 9.77 -16.72
N TYR A 341 1.36 9.50 -15.82
CA TYR A 341 2.60 10.26 -15.76
C TYR A 341 3.55 9.87 -16.89
N ARG A 342 4.25 10.88 -17.39
CA ARG A 342 5.19 10.73 -18.50
C ARG A 342 6.56 11.25 -18.11
N GLY A 343 7.61 10.63 -18.64
CA GLY A 343 8.99 11.03 -18.41
C GLY A 343 9.83 10.90 -19.65
N VAL A 344 11.02 11.51 -19.59
CA VAL A 344 12.07 11.39 -20.61
C VAL A 344 13.10 10.41 -20.12
N ASP A 345 13.39 9.39 -20.90
CA ASP A 345 14.38 8.37 -20.60
C ASP A 345 15.72 8.71 -21.28
N LYS A 346 16.82 8.14 -20.78
CA LYS A 346 18.13 8.27 -21.41
C LYS A 346 18.18 7.68 -22.82
N SER A 347 17.43 6.62 -23.07
CA SER A 347 17.36 5.94 -24.36
C SER A 347 15.92 5.52 -24.62
N ASP A 348 15.40 5.83 -25.81
CA ASP A 348 14.07 5.41 -26.23
C ASP A 348 14.01 3.89 -26.51
N ALA A 349 15.15 3.29 -26.87
CA ALA A 349 15.24 1.87 -27.20
C ALA A 349 15.25 0.97 -25.96
N GLY A 350 14.83 -0.30 -26.15
CA GLY A 350 14.85 -1.32 -25.12
C GLY A 350 13.59 -1.39 -24.26
N THR A 351 13.68 -2.14 -23.17
CA THR A 351 12.56 -2.42 -22.25
C THR A 351 12.79 -1.92 -20.83
N SER A 352 13.96 -1.34 -20.56
CA SER A 352 14.31 -0.77 -19.26
C SER A 352 14.27 0.75 -19.32
N TYR A 353 13.70 1.37 -18.31
CA TYR A 353 13.70 2.82 -18.14
C TYR A 353 14.58 3.20 -16.92
N ASP A 354 15.12 4.43 -16.92
CA ASP A 354 16.03 4.89 -15.87
C ASP A 354 15.33 5.11 -14.53
N TYR A 355 14.06 5.52 -14.55
CA TYR A 355 13.26 5.83 -13.37
C TYR A 355 11.76 5.72 -13.67
N ASP A 356 10.95 5.48 -12.65
CA ASP A 356 9.49 5.54 -12.76
C ASP A 356 9.02 7.01 -12.74
N PRO A 357 8.45 7.55 -13.84
CA PRO A 357 7.95 8.93 -13.89
C PRO A 357 6.94 9.26 -12.80
N ALA A 358 6.08 8.32 -12.43
CA ALA A 358 5.09 8.52 -11.38
C ALA A 358 5.76 8.64 -10.00
N MET A 359 6.65 7.70 -9.64
CA MET A 359 7.38 7.76 -8.37
C MET A 359 8.22 9.04 -8.26
N ALA A 360 8.92 9.42 -9.34
CA ALA A 360 9.73 10.62 -9.38
C ALA A 360 8.91 11.90 -9.15
N ALA A 361 7.66 11.91 -9.59
CA ALA A 361 6.77 13.06 -9.39
C ALA A 361 6.34 13.24 -7.92
N TRP A 362 6.24 12.18 -7.12
CA TRP A 362 5.66 12.26 -5.76
C TRP A 362 6.67 12.12 -4.62
N ASP A 363 7.66 11.25 -4.76
CA ASP A 363 8.47 10.76 -3.62
C ASP A 363 9.14 11.90 -2.85
N HIS A 364 9.61 12.92 -3.57
CA HIS A 364 10.27 14.09 -2.98
C HIS A 364 9.36 15.00 -2.15
N SER A 365 8.04 14.89 -2.25
CA SER A 365 7.09 15.71 -1.49
C SER A 365 6.66 15.08 -0.17
N PHE A 366 6.61 13.74 -0.07
CA PHE A 366 6.14 13.03 1.11
C PHE A 366 7.11 13.13 2.30
N THR A 367 8.41 12.96 2.06
CA THR A 367 9.41 12.97 3.13
C THR A 367 9.48 14.31 3.87
N PRO A 368 9.60 15.48 3.21
CA PRO A 368 9.58 16.77 3.91
C PRO A 368 8.27 17.00 4.66
N ALA A 369 7.13 16.63 4.06
CA ALA A 369 5.81 16.78 4.67
C ALA A 369 5.69 15.96 5.96
N MET A 370 6.12 14.69 5.95
CA MET A 370 6.10 13.84 7.13
C MET A 370 7.03 14.35 8.24
N GLN A 371 8.25 14.78 7.89
CA GLN A 371 9.21 15.33 8.87
C GLN A 371 8.66 16.61 9.53
N TYR A 372 8.07 17.50 8.73
CA TYR A 372 7.41 18.68 9.24
C TYR A 372 6.25 18.32 10.18
N TYR A 373 5.41 17.40 9.76
CA TYR A 373 4.22 16.97 10.49
C TYR A 373 4.55 16.36 11.84
N LEU A 374 5.48 15.40 11.85
CA LEU A 374 5.94 14.75 13.09
C LEU A 374 6.43 15.77 14.12
N LYS A 375 7.31 16.69 13.68
CA LYS A 375 7.94 17.65 14.58
C LYS A 375 7.02 18.81 14.97
N ASN A 376 6.31 19.39 14.01
CA ASN A 376 5.62 20.67 14.22
C ASN A 376 4.15 20.51 14.63
N GLU A 377 3.46 19.48 14.17
CA GLU A 377 2.06 19.26 14.55
C GLU A 377 1.91 18.17 15.60
N LEU A 378 2.55 17.01 15.42
CA LEU A 378 2.48 15.89 16.36
C LEU A 378 3.43 16.03 17.56
N LYS A 379 4.37 17.00 17.53
CA LYS A 379 5.32 17.27 18.62
C LYS A 379 6.17 16.05 19.02
N TYR A 380 6.39 15.12 18.10
CA TYR A 380 7.20 13.95 18.31
C TYR A 380 8.67 14.26 18.04
N GLU A 381 9.45 14.46 19.10
CA GLU A 381 10.87 14.77 19.00
C GLU A 381 11.71 13.49 18.97
N THR A 382 12.58 13.41 17.96
CA THR A 382 13.51 12.29 17.79
C THR A 382 14.73 12.70 16.96
N ASN A 383 15.87 12.08 17.23
CA ASN A 383 17.06 12.19 16.38
C ASN A 383 17.18 11.02 15.38
N MET A 384 16.18 10.13 15.35
CA MET A 384 16.15 9.01 14.41
C MET A 384 15.80 9.49 13.01
N ASN A 385 16.40 8.87 12.01
CA ASN A 385 15.98 9.08 10.61
C ASN A 385 14.66 8.35 10.36
N TYR A 386 13.74 9.03 9.68
CA TYR A 386 12.53 8.40 9.16
C TYR A 386 12.87 7.65 7.87
N ASN A 387 12.89 6.32 7.94
CA ASN A 387 13.22 5.45 6.82
C ASN A 387 11.97 5.27 5.94
N VAL A 388 11.78 6.08 4.89
CA VAL A 388 10.69 5.89 3.93
C VAL A 388 10.79 4.49 3.32
N TRP A 389 12.01 4.09 2.95
CA TRP A 389 12.38 2.75 2.54
C TRP A 389 13.36 2.16 3.56
N GLY A 390 12.99 1.06 4.19
CA GLY A 390 13.80 0.38 5.20
C GLY A 390 14.56 -0.81 4.64
N ASN A 391 15.66 -1.19 5.31
CA ASN A 391 16.37 -2.41 5.00
C ASN A 391 15.68 -3.61 5.64
N VAL A 392 14.88 -4.32 4.85
CA VAL A 392 14.13 -5.53 5.21
C VAL A 392 14.67 -6.79 4.51
N ARG A 393 15.92 -6.76 4.06
CA ARG A 393 16.55 -7.89 3.36
C ARG A 393 17.35 -8.78 4.33
N PRO A 394 17.44 -10.11 4.03
CA PRO A 394 16.71 -10.82 3.00
C PRO A 394 15.23 -10.92 3.35
N TRP A 395 14.33 -10.90 2.35
CA TRP A 395 12.89 -11.07 2.53
C TRP A 395 12.48 -12.46 2.06
N ASP A 396 11.96 -13.28 2.97
CA ASP A 396 11.45 -14.60 2.66
C ASP A 396 10.03 -14.48 2.05
N ARG A 397 9.85 -15.00 0.85
CA ARG A 397 8.57 -15.09 0.13
C ARG A 397 8.02 -16.51 0.06
N ASP A 398 8.72 -17.47 0.63
CA ASP A 398 8.30 -18.85 0.62
C ASP A 398 6.98 -18.99 1.38
N ASN A 399 6.14 -19.88 0.85
CA ASN A 399 4.83 -20.18 1.41
C ASN A 399 3.87 -18.96 1.51
N ASP A 400 3.96 -17.98 0.59
CA ASP A 400 2.90 -16.97 0.46
C ASP A 400 1.58 -17.66 0.11
N ARG A 401 0.71 -17.74 1.11
CA ARG A 401 -0.64 -18.30 1.01
C ARG A 401 -1.69 -17.31 1.49
N THR A 402 -1.40 -16.04 1.40
CA THR A 402 -2.21 -14.99 2.03
C THR A 402 -3.62 -14.90 1.44
N GLY A 403 -3.81 -15.23 0.15
CA GLY A 403 -5.14 -15.37 -0.43
C GLY A 403 -5.94 -16.51 0.21
N GLU A 404 -5.33 -17.67 0.39
CA GLU A 404 -5.97 -18.81 1.07
C GLU A 404 -6.23 -18.49 2.55
N ASN A 405 -5.31 -17.76 3.21
CA ASN A 405 -5.52 -17.31 4.58
C ASN A 405 -6.74 -16.38 4.68
N LEU A 406 -6.90 -15.42 3.77
CA LEU A 406 -8.06 -14.54 3.72
C LEU A 406 -9.35 -15.32 3.45
N ARG A 407 -9.32 -16.28 2.51
CA ARG A 407 -10.46 -17.16 2.25
C ARG A 407 -10.87 -17.94 3.49
N GLN A 408 -9.91 -18.53 4.22
CA GLN A 408 -10.18 -19.27 5.46
C GLN A 408 -10.72 -18.36 6.55
N ALA A 409 -10.16 -17.15 6.69
CA ALA A 409 -10.67 -16.15 7.63
C ALA A 409 -12.13 -15.80 7.35
N MET A 410 -12.49 -15.61 6.09
CA MET A 410 -13.88 -15.35 5.67
C MET A 410 -14.78 -16.56 5.92
N ALA A 411 -14.30 -17.78 5.73
CA ALA A 411 -15.07 -18.99 5.99
C ALA A 411 -15.35 -19.20 7.49
N LYS A 412 -14.37 -18.88 8.36
CA LYS A 412 -14.50 -18.96 9.82
C LYS A 412 -15.35 -17.82 10.41
N ASN A 413 -15.30 -16.64 9.77
CA ASN A 413 -16.01 -15.44 10.21
C ASN A 413 -17.03 -15.01 9.16
N PRO A 414 -18.34 -15.30 9.35
CA PRO A 414 -19.38 -14.94 8.39
C PRO A 414 -19.63 -13.43 8.28
N TYR A 415 -19.09 -12.63 9.20
CA TYR A 415 -19.23 -11.16 9.20
C TYR A 415 -18.06 -10.45 8.52
N LEU A 416 -17.02 -11.18 8.13
CA LEU A 416 -15.87 -10.60 7.43
C LEU A 416 -16.21 -10.32 5.98
N HIS A 417 -16.08 -9.07 5.56
CA HIS A 417 -16.20 -8.60 4.19
C HIS A 417 -14.85 -8.13 3.64
N VAL A 418 -14.68 -8.25 2.33
CA VAL A 418 -13.48 -7.78 1.62
C VAL A 418 -13.88 -6.75 0.57
N PHE A 419 -13.16 -5.64 0.54
CA PHE A 419 -13.34 -4.59 -0.46
C PHE A 419 -12.01 -4.33 -1.17
N ILE A 420 -12.02 -4.45 -2.49
CA ILE A 420 -10.85 -4.22 -3.35
C ILE A 420 -11.02 -2.88 -4.06
N GLN A 421 -9.99 -2.04 -3.96
CA GLN A 421 -9.90 -0.74 -4.62
C GLN A 421 -8.66 -0.75 -5.53
N SER A 422 -8.80 -0.43 -6.80
CA SER A 422 -7.68 -0.40 -7.76
C SER A 422 -7.78 0.80 -8.69
N GLY A 423 -6.65 1.44 -8.97
CA GLY A 423 -6.55 2.41 -10.04
C GLY A 423 -6.47 1.73 -11.40
N TYR A 424 -7.18 2.24 -12.40
CA TYR A 424 -7.16 1.70 -13.75
C TYR A 424 -5.81 1.87 -14.44
N TYR A 425 -5.03 2.88 -14.06
CA TYR A 425 -3.72 3.22 -14.65
C TYR A 425 -2.53 2.69 -13.83
N ASP A 426 -2.78 1.77 -12.91
CA ASP A 426 -1.75 1.08 -12.13
C ASP A 426 -1.10 -0.04 -12.93
N GLY A 427 0.14 0.12 -13.34
CA GLY A 427 0.93 -0.92 -14.01
C GLY A 427 1.78 -1.78 -13.06
N ALA A 428 1.74 -1.50 -11.76
CA ALA A 428 2.46 -2.30 -10.77
C ALA A 428 1.63 -3.47 -10.24
N THR A 429 0.34 -3.24 -10.04
CA THR A 429 -0.66 -4.21 -9.59
C THR A 429 -1.98 -3.91 -10.29
N ASP A 430 -2.02 -4.18 -11.60
CA ASP A 430 -3.11 -3.75 -12.45
C ASP A 430 -4.49 -4.24 -11.99
N TYR A 431 -5.50 -3.43 -12.31
CA TYR A 431 -6.87 -3.63 -11.83
C TYR A 431 -7.49 -4.95 -12.28
N PHE A 432 -7.11 -5.46 -13.46
CA PHE A 432 -7.71 -6.70 -13.96
C PHE A 432 -7.09 -7.93 -13.29
N ASN A 433 -5.80 -7.86 -12.97
CA ASN A 433 -5.15 -8.82 -12.07
C ASN A 433 -5.79 -8.81 -10.66
N ALA A 434 -6.21 -7.65 -10.16
CA ALA A 434 -6.96 -7.56 -8.91
C ALA A 434 -8.34 -8.22 -8.99
N LYS A 435 -9.08 -8.04 -10.10
CA LYS A 435 -10.34 -8.76 -10.38
C LYS A 435 -10.12 -10.27 -10.46
N TYR A 436 -9.10 -10.71 -11.18
CA TYR A 436 -8.73 -12.13 -11.26
C TYR A 436 -8.44 -12.71 -9.88
N THR A 437 -7.65 -12.01 -9.07
CA THR A 437 -7.39 -12.41 -7.67
C THR A 437 -8.69 -12.56 -6.89
N MET A 438 -9.62 -11.60 -7.00
CA MET A 438 -10.92 -11.67 -6.34
C MET A 438 -11.75 -12.88 -6.79
N TRP A 439 -11.78 -13.19 -8.08
CA TRP A 439 -12.52 -14.37 -8.60
C TRP A 439 -11.96 -15.69 -8.08
N HIS A 440 -10.63 -15.75 -7.87
CA HIS A 440 -9.94 -16.97 -7.42
C HIS A 440 -9.74 -17.02 -5.89
N LEU A 441 -10.12 -15.98 -5.17
CA LEU A 441 -10.12 -16.00 -3.71
C LEU A 441 -11.15 -16.98 -3.15
N ASP A 442 -12.32 -17.05 -3.77
CA ASP A 442 -13.38 -18.02 -3.46
C ASP A 442 -13.89 -18.71 -4.73
N PRO A 443 -13.17 -19.72 -5.26
CA PRO A 443 -13.59 -20.43 -6.47
C PRO A 443 -14.96 -21.11 -6.36
N SER A 444 -15.43 -21.35 -5.12
CA SER A 444 -16.76 -21.95 -4.89
C SER A 444 -17.91 -20.97 -5.09
N GLY A 445 -17.64 -19.67 -5.09
CA GLY A 445 -18.62 -18.60 -5.19
C GLY A 445 -19.53 -18.43 -3.96
N LYS A 446 -19.33 -19.23 -2.89
CA LYS A 446 -20.21 -19.23 -1.69
C LYS A 446 -20.08 -17.96 -0.84
N MET A 447 -18.96 -17.23 -1.01
CA MET A 447 -18.70 -15.98 -0.28
C MET A 447 -18.74 -14.73 -1.17
N LYS A 448 -19.20 -14.88 -2.43
CA LYS A 448 -19.21 -13.83 -3.45
C LYS A 448 -19.89 -12.54 -2.94
N ASP A 449 -20.97 -12.63 -2.19
CA ASP A 449 -21.71 -11.46 -1.69
C ASP A 449 -20.92 -10.63 -0.65
N ARG A 450 -19.82 -11.17 -0.15
CA ARG A 450 -18.91 -10.51 0.80
C ARG A 450 -17.63 -9.99 0.15
N LEU A 451 -17.49 -10.16 -1.16
CA LEU A 451 -16.40 -9.62 -1.97
C LEU A 451 -16.92 -8.46 -2.82
N SER A 452 -16.22 -7.36 -2.86
CA SER A 452 -16.56 -6.21 -3.70
C SER A 452 -15.31 -5.59 -4.32
N PHE A 453 -15.49 -4.99 -5.50
CA PHE A 453 -14.43 -4.34 -6.27
C PHE A 453 -14.89 -2.96 -6.73
N LYS A 454 -13.97 -2.00 -6.72
CA LYS A 454 -14.16 -0.68 -7.33
C LYS A 454 -12.87 -0.22 -8.01
N GLY A 455 -13.01 0.23 -9.26
CA GLY A 455 -11.93 0.86 -10.03
C GLY A 455 -12.02 2.38 -10.00
N TYR A 456 -10.87 3.06 -10.14
CA TYR A 456 -10.73 4.52 -10.09
C TYR A 456 -9.86 5.01 -11.24
N GLU A 457 -10.11 6.23 -11.73
CA GLU A 457 -9.39 6.82 -12.86
C GLU A 457 -8.02 7.40 -12.45
N SER A 458 -7.22 6.58 -11.79
CA SER A 458 -5.92 6.91 -11.23
C SER A 458 -5.02 5.67 -11.25
N GLY A 459 -3.77 5.78 -10.74
CA GLY A 459 -2.81 4.68 -10.67
C GLY A 459 -2.76 3.97 -9.32
N HIS A 460 -1.56 3.49 -8.94
CA HIS A 460 -1.30 2.69 -7.74
C HIS A 460 -1.73 3.38 -6.45
N MET A 461 -1.39 4.64 -6.29
CA MET A 461 -1.86 5.51 -5.22
C MET A 461 -3.06 6.31 -5.72
N MET A 462 -4.19 5.62 -5.94
CA MET A 462 -5.39 6.17 -6.58
C MET A 462 -5.92 7.42 -5.87
N TYR A 463 -5.68 7.54 -4.59
CA TYR A 463 -6.10 8.66 -3.74
C TYR A 463 -5.31 9.97 -3.98
N LEU A 464 -4.29 9.99 -4.83
CA LEU A 464 -3.57 11.22 -5.15
C LEU A 464 -4.38 12.11 -6.11
N ARG A 465 -5.23 11.55 -6.97
CA ARG A 465 -6.21 12.33 -7.72
C ARG A 465 -7.38 12.71 -6.81
N ARG A 466 -7.68 14.00 -6.72
CA ARG A 466 -8.64 14.55 -5.75
C ARG A 466 -10.04 13.94 -5.86
N GLU A 467 -10.54 13.74 -7.06
CA GLU A 467 -11.84 13.12 -7.28
C GLU A 467 -11.88 11.69 -6.77
N ASP A 468 -10.82 10.92 -7.03
CA ASP A 468 -10.71 9.54 -6.57
C ASP A 468 -10.43 9.46 -5.06
N LEU A 469 -9.71 10.43 -4.48
CA LEU A 469 -9.58 10.57 -3.03
C LEU A 469 -10.96 10.70 -2.37
N LYS A 470 -11.82 11.56 -2.92
CA LYS A 470 -13.19 11.73 -2.43
C LYS A 470 -14.00 10.46 -2.59
N ASN A 471 -14.07 9.95 -3.82
CA ASN A 471 -14.91 8.81 -4.18
C ASN A 471 -14.50 7.55 -3.40
N SER A 472 -13.20 7.26 -3.29
CA SER A 472 -12.70 6.09 -2.58
C SER A 472 -12.94 6.14 -1.06
N ASN A 473 -12.84 7.33 -0.45
CA ASN A 473 -13.21 7.49 0.96
C ASN A 473 -14.73 7.41 1.21
N ASP A 474 -15.55 7.88 0.26
CA ASP A 474 -17.00 7.70 0.32
C ASP A 474 -17.38 6.21 0.17
N ASP A 475 -16.70 5.47 -0.69
CA ASP A 475 -16.86 4.01 -0.82
C ASP A 475 -16.44 3.28 0.48
N ILE A 476 -15.37 3.72 1.15
CA ILE A 476 -15.00 3.20 2.49
C ILE A 476 -16.11 3.48 3.51
N ARG A 477 -16.70 4.67 3.53
CA ARG A 477 -17.84 4.99 4.41
C ARG A 477 -19.02 4.05 4.18
N ASN A 478 -19.38 3.82 2.91
CA ASN A 478 -20.44 2.90 2.53
C ASN A 478 -20.12 1.46 2.96
N PHE A 479 -18.86 1.03 2.80
CA PHE A 479 -18.40 -0.28 3.26
C PHE A 479 -18.52 -0.43 4.79
N ILE A 480 -18.11 0.58 5.56
CA ILE A 480 -18.26 0.61 7.02
C ILE A 480 -19.74 0.52 7.41
N LEU A 481 -20.61 1.31 6.79
CA LEU A 481 -22.06 1.30 7.08
C LEU A 481 -22.69 -0.06 6.82
N LYS A 482 -22.23 -0.77 5.79
CA LYS A 482 -22.71 -2.12 5.45
C LYS A 482 -22.23 -3.18 6.45
N THR A 483 -21.01 -3.06 6.97
CA THR A 483 -20.31 -4.14 7.67
C THR A 483 -20.17 -3.93 9.18
N THR A 484 -20.45 -2.72 9.68
CA THR A 484 -20.46 -2.45 11.12
C THR A 484 -21.73 -3.01 11.77
N PRO A 485 -21.63 -3.75 12.88
CA PRO A 485 -22.79 -4.24 13.61
C PRO A 485 -23.70 -3.10 14.08
N LYS A 486 -25.03 -3.28 13.96
CA LYS A 486 -26.02 -2.26 14.33
C LYS A 486 -26.31 -2.19 15.84
N GLY A 487 -25.93 -3.21 16.60
CA GLY A 487 -26.12 -3.30 18.05
C GLY A 487 -24.88 -2.94 18.84
N ALA A 488 -25.03 -2.54 20.11
CA ALA A 488 -23.93 -2.48 21.05
C ALA A 488 -23.62 -3.88 21.62
N ALA A 489 -22.33 -4.15 21.90
CA ALA A 489 -21.95 -5.34 22.65
C ALA A 489 -22.63 -5.30 24.05
N LYS A 490 -23.10 -6.44 24.49
CA LYS A 490 -23.69 -6.60 25.83
C LYS A 490 -22.82 -7.59 26.58
N TYR A 491 -22.12 -7.12 27.59
CA TYR A 491 -21.29 -7.92 28.49
C TYR A 491 -21.85 -7.91 29.90
#